data_999b6af168b3a8ccf392ff07fc1cc517
#
_entry.id   999b6af168b3a8ccf392ff07fc1cc517
#
_cell.length_a   1.000
_cell.length_b   1.000
_cell.length_c   1.000
_cell.angle_alpha   90.00
_cell.angle_beta   90.00
_cell.angle_gamma   90.00
#
_symmetry.space_group_name_H-M   'P 1'
#
loop_
_entity.id
_entity.type
_entity.pdbx_description
1 polymer ?
#
loop_
_entity_poly.entity_id
_entity_poly.type
_entity_poly.pdbx_seq_one_letter_code
_entity_poly.pdbx_strand_id
1 'polypeptide(L)'
;GRSAEEVEKFITIPVEIAMNPVQKKTDIRSTTLFGLSVINVMFEDRVDDFTARQQVYNLLNDADLPDGVTPEVQPLYGPTGEIFRYTLRSDKRSVRELKTIQDWVIERNLRSVSGVADIVSFGGEVKTFEVSVNPHQLINYGITSLELYDAIAKSNINVGGDVITKSSQAY
;
A
#
# COMPACT_ATOMS: atom_id res chain seq x y z
N GLY A 1 11.72 -5.38 10.31
CA GLY A 1 12.24 -4.85 9.05
C GLY A 1 13.44 -5.66 8.61
N ARG A 2 13.63 -5.79 7.31
CA ARG A 2 14.79 -6.48 6.73
C ARG A 2 15.92 -5.49 6.53
N SER A 3 17.17 -5.94 6.66
CA SER A 3 18.34 -5.10 6.37
C SER A 3 18.35 -4.63 4.92
N ALA A 4 19.10 -3.57 4.60
CA ALA A 4 19.23 -3.08 3.23
C ALA A 4 19.77 -4.16 2.27
N GLU A 5 20.75 -4.96 2.74
CA GLU A 5 21.32 -6.08 1.96
C GLU A 5 20.29 -7.17 1.67
N GLU A 6 19.44 -7.52 2.65
CA GLU A 6 18.35 -8.48 2.43
C GLU A 6 17.29 -7.93 1.47
N VAL A 7 16.94 -6.65 1.60
CA VAL A 7 16.01 -5.98 0.68
C VAL A 7 16.58 -5.95 -0.73
N GLU A 8 17.86 -5.63 -0.89
CA GLU A 8 18.52 -5.65 -2.19
C GLU A 8 18.48 -7.02 -2.82
N LYS A 9 18.91 -8.05 -2.09
CA LYS A 9 19.00 -9.41 -2.60
C LYS A 9 17.66 -10.05 -2.93
N PHE A 10 16.65 -9.85 -2.08
CA PHE A 10 15.38 -10.57 -2.19
C PHE A 10 14.25 -9.74 -2.81
N ILE A 11 14.43 -8.44 -3.01
CA ILE A 11 13.39 -7.57 -3.56
C ILE A 11 13.93 -6.76 -4.74
N THR A 12 14.98 -5.97 -4.53
CA THR A 12 15.47 -5.05 -5.56
C THR A 12 15.96 -5.79 -6.79
N ILE A 13 16.87 -6.74 -6.63
CA ILE A 13 17.45 -7.52 -7.73
C ILE A 13 16.38 -8.34 -8.49
N PRO A 14 15.48 -9.10 -7.84
CA PRO A 14 14.40 -9.79 -8.54
C PRO A 14 13.50 -8.87 -9.37
N VAL A 15 13.15 -7.69 -8.84
CA VAL A 15 12.36 -6.72 -9.60
C VAL A 15 13.14 -6.13 -10.78
N GLU A 16 14.41 -5.79 -10.61
CA GLU A 16 15.27 -5.32 -11.71
C GLU A 16 15.36 -6.36 -12.83
N ILE A 17 15.52 -7.64 -12.45
CA ILE A 17 15.55 -8.74 -13.42
C ILE A 17 14.21 -8.84 -14.17
N ALA A 18 13.09 -8.78 -13.47
CA ALA A 18 11.76 -8.79 -14.06
C ALA A 18 11.53 -7.60 -15.00
N MET A 19 12.14 -6.44 -14.73
CA MET A 19 12.04 -5.25 -15.58
C MET A 19 12.97 -5.28 -16.80
N ASN A 20 13.87 -6.26 -16.93
CA ASN A 20 14.78 -6.34 -18.07
C ASN A 20 14.07 -6.40 -19.43
N PRO A 21 12.95 -7.11 -19.61
CA PRO A 21 12.25 -7.18 -20.89
C PRO A 21 11.45 -5.91 -21.24
N VAL A 22 11.34 -4.93 -20.36
CA VAL A 22 10.61 -3.68 -20.61
C VAL A 22 11.14 -3.01 -21.87
N GLN A 23 10.24 -2.77 -22.83
CA GLN A 23 10.61 -2.18 -24.12
C GLN A 23 10.73 -0.66 -24.03
N LYS A 24 11.67 -0.10 -24.79
CA LYS A 24 11.93 1.34 -24.86
C LYS A 24 12.31 1.96 -23.52
N LYS A 25 12.81 1.15 -22.59
CA LYS A 25 13.45 1.70 -21.40
C LYS A 25 14.85 2.22 -21.76
N THR A 26 15.22 3.32 -21.16
CA THR A 26 16.57 3.91 -21.28
C THR A 26 17.48 3.52 -20.13
N ASP A 27 16.91 3.37 -18.94
CA ASP A 27 17.68 3.06 -17.72
C ASP A 27 16.79 2.45 -16.64
N ILE A 28 17.39 1.74 -15.69
CA ILE A 28 16.76 1.32 -14.43
C ILE A 28 17.67 1.80 -13.30
N ARG A 29 17.11 2.53 -12.34
CA ARG A 29 17.83 2.99 -11.14
C ARG A 29 17.07 2.59 -9.91
N SER A 30 17.77 1.97 -8.97
CA SER A 30 17.19 1.56 -7.71
C SER A 30 17.91 2.22 -6.52
N THR A 31 17.14 2.40 -5.48
CA THR A 31 17.62 2.84 -4.17
C THR A 31 17.06 1.89 -3.12
N THR A 32 17.97 1.21 -2.43
CA THR A 32 17.61 0.25 -1.39
C THR A 32 17.96 0.79 -0.02
N LEU A 33 17.00 0.78 0.87
CA LEU A 33 17.11 1.19 2.26
C LEU A 33 16.62 0.09 3.19
N PHE A 34 16.74 0.29 4.49
CA PHE A 34 16.17 -0.61 5.49
C PHE A 34 14.66 -0.74 5.30
N GLY A 35 14.20 -1.94 4.93
CA GLY A 35 12.79 -2.23 4.72
C GLY A 35 12.12 -1.55 3.51
N LEU A 36 12.89 -0.88 2.63
CA LEU A 36 12.34 -0.16 1.47
C LEU A 36 13.23 -0.35 0.24
N SER A 37 12.61 -0.64 -0.89
CA SER A 37 13.23 -0.58 -2.22
C SER A 37 12.43 0.36 -3.11
N VAL A 38 13.11 1.28 -3.76
CA VAL A 38 12.53 2.19 -4.76
C VAL A 38 13.24 1.94 -6.08
N ILE A 39 12.49 1.57 -7.11
CA ILE A 39 13.01 1.23 -8.43
C ILE A 39 12.38 2.17 -9.45
N ASN A 40 13.22 2.92 -10.17
CA ASN A 40 12.81 3.85 -11.19
C ASN A 40 13.15 3.26 -12.56
N VAL A 41 12.15 2.98 -13.35
CA VAL A 41 12.30 2.56 -14.75
C VAL A 41 12.11 3.79 -15.64
N MET A 42 13.15 4.16 -16.36
CA MET A 42 13.13 5.32 -17.25
C MET A 42 12.85 4.88 -18.68
N PHE A 43 12.03 5.64 -19.36
CA PHE A 43 11.63 5.37 -20.75
C PHE A 43 12.10 6.48 -21.68
N GLU A 44 12.09 6.19 -22.99
CA GLU A 44 12.28 7.21 -24.02
C GLU A 44 11.16 8.25 -23.96
N ASP A 45 11.45 9.52 -24.27
CA ASP A 45 10.51 10.66 -24.18
C ASP A 45 9.21 10.51 -24.96
N ARG A 46 9.17 9.59 -25.92
CA ARG A 46 8.00 9.36 -26.79
C ARG A 46 7.09 8.23 -26.33
N VAL A 47 7.45 7.57 -25.26
CA VAL A 47 6.63 6.47 -24.72
C VAL A 47 5.48 7.07 -23.94
N ASP A 48 4.28 6.68 -24.30
CA ASP A 48 3.08 7.06 -23.57
C ASP A 48 3.10 6.48 -22.15
N ASP A 49 2.79 7.31 -21.16
CA ASP A 49 2.85 6.96 -19.74
C ASP A 49 1.98 5.74 -19.38
N PHE A 50 0.80 5.64 -20.00
CA PHE A 50 -0.08 4.50 -19.79
C PHE A 50 0.56 3.20 -20.29
N THR A 51 1.14 3.25 -21.49
CA THR A 51 1.84 2.11 -22.09
C THR A 51 3.05 1.69 -21.25
N ALA A 52 3.85 2.66 -20.80
CA ALA A 52 4.99 2.40 -19.92
C ALA A 52 4.56 1.70 -18.63
N ARG A 53 3.54 2.24 -17.99
CA ARG A 53 2.98 1.70 -16.74
C ARG A 53 2.40 0.29 -16.93
N GLN A 54 1.68 0.06 -18.03
CA GLN A 54 1.11 -1.25 -18.33
C GLN A 54 2.20 -2.32 -18.50
N GLN A 55 3.31 -1.99 -19.16
CA GLN A 55 4.44 -2.90 -19.29
C GLN A 55 5.05 -3.26 -17.93
N VAL A 56 5.26 -2.24 -17.07
CA VAL A 56 5.76 -2.46 -15.70
C VAL A 56 4.82 -3.36 -14.91
N TYR A 57 3.52 -3.10 -14.91
CA TYR A 57 2.55 -3.93 -14.20
C TYR A 57 2.54 -5.38 -14.67
N ASN A 58 2.58 -5.60 -15.97
CA ASN A 58 2.56 -6.94 -16.53
C ASN A 58 3.79 -7.75 -16.10
N LEU A 59 4.97 -7.13 -16.14
CA LEU A 59 6.23 -7.80 -15.80
C LEU A 59 6.50 -7.87 -14.30
N LEU A 60 5.89 -6.99 -13.51
CA LEU A 60 6.08 -6.98 -12.05
C LEU A 60 5.52 -8.25 -11.40
N ASN A 61 4.50 -8.86 -12.00
CA ASN A 61 3.95 -10.12 -11.54
C ASN A 61 4.91 -11.32 -11.76
N ASP A 62 5.89 -11.17 -12.63
CA ASP A 62 6.91 -12.20 -12.91
C ASP A 62 8.11 -12.10 -11.95
N ALA A 63 8.15 -11.08 -11.08
CA ALA A 63 9.19 -10.94 -10.08
C ALA A 63 9.02 -11.98 -8.96
N ASP A 64 10.08 -12.75 -8.71
CA ASP A 64 10.11 -13.74 -7.64
C ASP A 64 10.34 -13.05 -6.28
N LEU A 65 9.26 -12.67 -5.63
CA LEU A 65 9.27 -11.92 -4.37
C LEU A 65 8.87 -12.80 -3.19
N PRO A 66 9.42 -12.54 -2.00
CA PRO A 66 9.05 -13.25 -0.79
C PRO A 66 7.58 -13.05 -0.43
N ASP A 67 6.99 -14.06 0.24
CA ASP A 67 5.63 -13.98 0.76
C ASP A 67 5.40 -12.72 1.60
N GLY A 68 4.26 -12.08 1.37
CA GLY A 68 3.85 -10.85 2.07
C GLY A 68 4.49 -9.55 1.55
N VAL A 69 5.31 -9.61 0.49
CA VAL A 69 5.83 -8.43 -0.20
C VAL A 69 4.95 -8.16 -1.42
N THR A 70 4.27 -7.04 -1.42
CA THR A 70 3.48 -6.57 -2.56
C THR A 70 4.09 -5.30 -3.11
N PRO A 71 4.63 -5.33 -4.33
CA PRO A 71 5.17 -4.12 -4.94
C PRO A 71 4.04 -3.18 -5.36
N GLU A 72 4.26 -1.90 -5.18
CA GLU A 72 3.32 -0.86 -5.55
C GLU A 72 3.90 0.01 -6.66
N VAL A 73 3.17 0.16 -7.75
CA VAL A 73 3.54 1.09 -8.82
C VAL A 73 2.95 2.45 -8.50
N GLN A 74 3.83 3.43 -8.31
CA GLN A 74 3.43 4.79 -7.98
C GLN A 74 2.48 5.37 -9.04
N PRO A 75 1.56 6.26 -8.66
CA PRO A 75 0.63 6.90 -9.57
C PRO A 75 1.33 7.66 -10.71
N LEU A 76 0.62 7.84 -11.83
CA LEU A 76 1.08 8.65 -12.96
C LEU A 76 1.05 10.14 -12.59
N TYR A 77 2.03 10.56 -11.83
CA TYR A 77 2.24 11.99 -11.59
C TYR A 77 3.73 12.32 -11.61
N GLY A 78 4.04 13.46 -12.17
CA GLY A 78 5.35 14.08 -12.08
C GLY A 78 5.20 15.49 -11.47
N PRO A 79 6.27 16.24 -11.32
CA PRO A 79 6.21 17.63 -10.84
C PRO A 79 5.25 18.51 -11.65
N THR A 80 5.06 18.19 -12.94
CA THR A 80 4.13 18.88 -13.84
C THR A 80 2.68 18.41 -13.71
N GLY A 81 2.43 17.24 -13.11
CA GLY A 81 1.09 16.69 -12.88
C GLY A 81 0.43 17.18 -11.61
N GLU A 82 1.17 17.87 -10.76
CA GLU A 82 0.62 18.44 -9.54
C GLU A 82 -0.13 19.75 -9.85
N ILE A 83 -1.46 19.65 -9.88
CA ILE A 83 -2.33 20.77 -10.27
C ILE A 83 -2.85 21.59 -9.10
N PHE A 84 -2.86 21.02 -7.90
CA PHE A 84 -3.43 21.68 -6.73
C PHE A 84 -2.82 21.15 -5.43
N ARG A 85 -2.47 22.08 -4.52
CA ARG A 85 -2.04 21.78 -3.14
C ARG A 85 -2.96 22.46 -2.15
N TYR A 86 -3.31 21.76 -1.08
CA TYR A 86 -4.09 22.32 0.01
C TYR A 86 -3.59 21.81 1.37
N THR A 87 -3.93 22.54 2.42
CA THR A 87 -3.67 22.15 3.80
C THR A 87 -4.97 22.11 4.59
N LEU A 88 -5.13 21.08 5.42
CA LEU A 88 -6.23 21.03 6.39
C LEU A 88 -5.81 21.66 7.71
N ARG A 89 -6.61 22.57 8.22
CA ARG A 89 -6.42 23.22 9.52
C ARG A 89 -7.73 23.24 10.27
N SER A 90 -7.66 23.10 11.59
CA SER A 90 -8.82 23.24 12.46
C SER A 90 -8.37 23.62 13.87
N ASP A 91 -9.09 24.53 14.50
CA ASP A 91 -8.91 24.90 15.91
C ASP A 91 -9.68 23.95 16.86
N LYS A 92 -10.54 23.07 16.30
CA LYS A 92 -11.43 22.21 17.07
C LYS A 92 -11.10 20.72 16.96
N ARG A 93 -10.26 20.33 15.96
CA ARG A 93 -9.94 18.92 15.67
C ARG A 93 -8.45 18.68 15.76
N SER A 94 -8.09 17.54 16.31
CA SER A 94 -6.70 17.10 16.40
C SER A 94 -6.12 16.77 14.99
N VAL A 95 -4.80 16.78 14.87
CA VAL A 95 -4.08 16.39 13.65
C VAL A 95 -4.47 14.98 13.20
N ARG A 96 -4.68 14.06 14.14
CA ARG A 96 -5.14 12.69 13.88
C ARG A 96 -6.55 12.65 13.28
N GLU A 97 -7.48 13.46 13.80
CA GLU A 97 -8.83 13.55 13.24
C GLU A 97 -8.82 14.16 11.85
N LEU A 98 -7.99 15.18 11.61
CA LEU A 98 -7.82 15.78 10.29
C LEU A 98 -7.24 14.78 9.29
N LYS A 99 -6.26 13.97 9.69
CA LYS A 99 -5.73 12.89 8.86
C LYS A 99 -6.81 11.87 8.50
N THR A 100 -7.62 11.46 9.47
CA THR A 100 -8.74 10.54 9.23
C THR A 100 -9.77 11.13 8.26
N ILE A 101 -10.11 12.41 8.39
CA ILE A 101 -11.01 13.10 7.47
C ILE A 101 -10.40 13.19 6.07
N GLN A 102 -9.12 13.50 5.98
CA GLN A 102 -8.39 13.54 4.71
C GLN A 102 -8.50 12.19 3.98
N ASP A 103 -8.11 11.10 4.63
CA ASP A 103 -7.98 9.80 3.99
C ASP A 103 -9.35 9.14 3.68
N TRP A 104 -10.32 9.34 4.54
CA TRP A 104 -11.61 8.64 4.42
C TRP A 104 -12.73 9.44 3.79
N VAL A 105 -12.66 10.76 3.82
CA VAL A 105 -13.72 11.63 3.30
C VAL A 105 -13.22 12.44 2.11
N ILE A 106 -12.20 13.27 2.31
CA ILE A 106 -11.80 14.25 1.29
C ILE A 106 -11.17 13.53 0.10
N GLU A 107 -10.22 12.66 0.32
CA GLU A 107 -9.53 11.91 -0.73
C GLU A 107 -10.52 11.11 -1.58
N ARG A 108 -11.46 10.40 -0.96
CA ARG A 108 -12.48 9.64 -1.69
C ARG A 108 -13.36 10.52 -2.57
N ASN A 109 -13.79 11.67 -2.05
CA ASN A 109 -14.61 12.60 -2.83
C ASN A 109 -13.83 13.25 -3.97
N LEU A 110 -12.57 13.62 -3.74
CA LEU A 110 -11.75 14.23 -4.78
C LEU A 110 -11.32 13.23 -5.85
N ARG A 111 -11.05 11.98 -5.50
CA ARG A 111 -10.77 10.91 -6.48
C ARG A 111 -11.94 10.62 -7.43
N SER A 112 -13.16 10.94 -7.02
CA SER A 112 -14.34 10.81 -7.89
C SER A 112 -14.49 11.93 -8.91
N VAL A 113 -13.69 12.99 -8.81
CA VAL A 113 -13.72 14.11 -9.75
C VAL A 113 -13.04 13.71 -11.06
N SER A 114 -13.72 13.90 -12.18
CA SER A 114 -13.17 13.57 -13.49
C SER A 114 -11.89 14.36 -13.77
N GLY A 115 -10.85 13.68 -14.22
CA GLY A 115 -9.54 14.25 -14.51
C GLY A 115 -8.57 14.26 -13.33
N VAL A 116 -9.00 13.88 -12.13
CA VAL A 116 -8.08 13.66 -10.99
C VAL A 116 -7.50 12.26 -11.10
N ALA A 117 -6.21 12.16 -11.32
CA ALA A 117 -5.50 10.90 -11.42
C ALA A 117 -5.25 10.26 -10.06
N ASP A 118 -4.78 11.08 -9.09
CA ASP A 118 -4.53 10.61 -7.72
C ASP A 118 -4.44 11.80 -6.74
N ILE A 119 -4.44 11.45 -5.44
CA ILE A 119 -4.28 12.40 -4.35
C ILE A 119 -3.24 11.84 -3.38
N VAL A 120 -2.20 12.63 -3.16
CA VAL A 120 -1.11 12.27 -2.26
C VAL A 120 -1.19 13.11 -1.00
N SER A 121 -1.22 12.46 0.15
CA SER A 121 -1.36 13.09 1.45
C SER A 121 -0.05 13.00 2.23
N PHE A 122 0.48 14.14 2.67
CA PHE A 122 1.68 14.23 3.49
C PHE A 122 1.36 14.72 4.89
N GLY A 123 2.05 14.14 5.89
CA GLY A 123 1.90 14.53 7.28
C GLY A 123 0.62 13.98 7.94
N GLY A 124 0.40 14.40 9.15
CA GLY A 124 -0.69 13.92 9.99
C GLY A 124 -0.31 12.68 10.80
N GLU A 125 -1.17 12.33 11.75
CA GLU A 125 -1.03 11.14 12.60
C GLU A 125 -2.07 10.11 12.20
N VAL A 126 -1.62 8.92 11.82
CA VAL A 126 -2.52 7.80 11.50
C VAL A 126 -3.08 7.23 12.81
N LYS A 127 -4.41 7.07 12.87
CA LYS A 127 -5.06 6.42 14.00
C LYS A 127 -4.75 4.91 13.96
N THR A 128 -4.11 4.42 15.01
CA THR A 128 -3.83 3.00 15.20
C THR A 128 -4.52 2.50 16.47
N PHE A 129 -4.81 1.20 16.52
CA PHE A 129 -5.25 0.51 17.71
C PHE A 129 -4.12 -0.40 18.18
N GLU A 130 -3.56 -0.11 19.34
CA GLU A 130 -2.52 -0.92 19.94
C GLU A 130 -3.14 -1.89 20.94
N VAL A 131 -2.81 -3.17 20.80
CA VAL A 131 -3.19 -4.21 21.74
C VAL A 131 -2.00 -4.52 22.64
N SER A 132 -1.98 -3.92 23.83
CA SER A 132 -0.96 -4.18 24.84
C SER A 132 -1.36 -5.39 25.67
N VAL A 133 -0.50 -6.38 25.70
CA VAL A 133 -0.77 -7.67 26.36
C VAL A 133 -0.03 -7.75 27.69
N ASN A 134 -0.70 -8.22 28.73
CA ASN A 134 -0.05 -8.53 30.02
C ASN A 134 0.43 -9.99 30.02
N PRO A 135 1.77 -10.24 30.02
CA PRO A 135 2.31 -11.60 29.97
C PRO A 135 1.87 -12.50 31.15
N HIS A 136 1.69 -11.93 32.34
CA HIS A 136 1.23 -12.69 33.51
C HIS A 136 -0.20 -13.19 33.34
N GLN A 137 -1.07 -12.40 32.72
CA GLN A 137 -2.42 -12.85 32.41
C GLN A 137 -2.46 -13.94 31.36
N LEU A 138 -1.62 -13.85 30.32
CA LEU A 138 -1.50 -14.91 29.32
C LEU A 138 -1.13 -16.25 29.96
N ILE A 139 -0.14 -16.24 30.86
CA ILE A 139 0.29 -17.44 31.57
C ILE A 139 -0.85 -17.99 32.46
N ASN A 140 -1.56 -17.09 33.19
CA ASN A 140 -2.66 -17.51 34.04
C ASN A 140 -3.83 -18.15 33.27
N TYR A 141 -4.08 -17.69 32.05
CA TYR A 141 -5.12 -18.24 31.18
C TYR A 141 -4.62 -19.39 30.29
N GLY A 142 -3.34 -19.71 30.34
CA GLY A 142 -2.73 -20.74 29.50
C GLY A 142 -2.75 -20.39 27.99
N ILE A 143 -2.75 -19.10 27.65
CA ILE A 143 -2.83 -18.61 26.27
C ILE A 143 -1.46 -18.15 25.83
N THR A 144 -1.04 -18.55 24.64
CA THR A 144 0.18 -18.07 24.01
C THR A 144 -0.02 -16.73 23.29
N SER A 145 1.04 -15.97 23.09
CA SER A 145 0.98 -14.72 22.32
C SER A 145 0.53 -14.97 20.86
N LEU A 146 0.85 -16.12 20.30
CA LEU A 146 0.45 -16.50 18.94
C LEU A 146 -1.06 -16.78 18.87
N GLU A 147 -1.61 -17.51 19.82
CA GLU A 147 -3.07 -17.76 19.89
C GLU A 147 -3.86 -16.46 20.04
N LEU A 148 -3.36 -15.51 20.83
CA LEU A 148 -3.97 -14.19 20.93
C LEU A 148 -3.91 -13.43 19.60
N TYR A 149 -2.76 -13.43 18.94
CA TYR A 149 -2.59 -12.81 17.62
C TYR A 149 -3.58 -13.41 16.60
N ASP A 150 -3.67 -14.73 16.53
CA ASP A 150 -4.58 -15.43 15.63
C ASP A 150 -6.06 -15.12 15.94
N ALA A 151 -6.42 -15.02 17.22
CA ALA A 151 -7.76 -14.65 17.63
C ALA A 151 -8.12 -13.23 17.19
N ILE A 152 -7.20 -12.27 17.35
CA ILE A 152 -7.39 -10.88 16.90
C ILE A 152 -7.50 -10.82 15.40
N ALA A 153 -6.61 -11.49 14.68
CA ALA A 153 -6.64 -11.55 13.22
C ALA A 153 -7.96 -12.12 12.70
N LYS A 154 -8.42 -13.24 13.26
CA LYS A 154 -9.70 -13.87 12.89
C LYS A 154 -10.92 -13.03 13.26
N SER A 155 -10.89 -12.27 14.34
CA SER A 155 -12.02 -11.42 14.76
C SER A 155 -12.23 -10.21 13.85
N ASN A 156 -11.24 -9.85 13.03
CA ASN A 156 -11.27 -8.68 12.13
C ASN A 156 -11.30 -9.05 10.64
N ILE A 157 -11.69 -10.28 10.33
CA ILE A 157 -11.85 -10.75 8.94
C ILE A 157 -13.31 -10.62 8.54
N ASN A 158 -13.56 -10.00 7.38
CA ASN A 158 -14.86 -10.07 6.74
C ASN A 158 -15.07 -11.49 6.17
N VAL A 159 -15.86 -12.29 6.85
CA VAL A 159 -16.28 -13.59 6.35
C VAL A 159 -17.55 -13.36 5.53
N GLY A 160 -17.51 -13.73 4.25
CA GLY A 160 -18.72 -13.79 3.42
C GLY A 160 -19.66 -14.86 4.00
N GLY A 161 -20.81 -14.44 4.46
CA GLY A 161 -21.86 -15.35 4.89
C GLY A 161 -22.51 -16.02 3.69
N ASP A 162 -22.92 -17.28 3.86
CA ASP A 162 -23.77 -17.96 2.87
C ASP A 162 -25.17 -17.38 2.88
N VAL A 163 -25.82 -17.39 1.73
CA VAL A 163 -27.20 -16.87 1.59
C VAL A 163 -28.17 -17.91 2.11
N ILE A 164 -28.84 -17.62 3.21
CA ILE A 164 -29.92 -18.47 3.72
C ILE A 164 -31.19 -18.15 2.94
N THR A 165 -31.61 -19.04 2.07
CA THR A 165 -32.90 -18.97 1.37
C THR A 165 -33.99 -19.58 2.23
N LYS A 166 -34.95 -18.78 2.68
CA LYS A 166 -36.15 -19.23 3.36
C LYS A 166 -37.38 -18.72 2.61
N SER A 167 -38.17 -19.63 2.06
CA SER A 167 -39.46 -19.34 1.39
C SER A 167 -39.33 -18.25 0.30
N SER A 168 -38.46 -18.44 -0.70
CA SER A 168 -38.24 -17.52 -1.83
C SER A 168 -37.67 -16.14 -1.50
N GLN A 169 -37.20 -15.90 -0.28
CA GLN A 169 -36.51 -14.67 0.12
C GLN A 169 -35.06 -15.00 0.59
N ALA A 170 -34.13 -14.19 0.15
CA ALA A 170 -32.72 -14.23 0.60
C ALA A 170 -32.53 -13.21 1.74
N TYR A 171 -31.89 -13.63 2.84
CA TYR A 171 -31.53 -12.81 4.00
C TYR A 171 -30.02 -12.79 4.17
#